data_9235532eb782a495f63b46cdcc3620b9
#
_entry.id   9235532eb782a495f63b46cdcc3620b9
#
_cell.length_a   1.000
_cell.length_b   1.000
_cell.length_c   1.000
_cell.angle_alpha   90.00
_cell.angle_beta   90.00
_cell.angle_gamma   90.00
#
_symmetry.space_group_name_H-M   'P 1'
#
loop_
_entity.id
_entity.type
_entity.pdbx_description
1 polymer ?
#
loop_
_entity_poly.entity_id
_entity_poly.type
_entity_poly.pdbx_seq_one_letter_code
_entity_poly.pdbx_strand_id
1 'polypeptide(L)'
;MFSQNSPGSWKGIITPSRAADWSKAGVPGGIPHRTTVCAKVATTDSTEQIQAKIDRCPANQVVKFSAGVWDLTTSIYANKGIVLRGAGPAKTIINLPTSGYGDIFFSVAGTGENPNGLPRYPPSLGSTNWTGGLSTGSRILTLASTAGIVAGQRIVLDQHNAPYIFPLGINGECDSHNSCGRNDNPLQFYGAESRAQQEMVEIESVDSPTQVTIKAPGVAYDHSPNLSPQAFYWNTAGIGHNGPGNISYAGVEDLQVNANSNNFAISMGYCDYCWAKNVTVTNLGRTAVFFLWGMHDEVRDSYFSAHNTQGGPTQYGIELISTSFAKVENNIFFGITASLLPETSYALVAGYNYVLNTAPGPQFGSFEPHLAHNYLQLYEGNVLDEIMYDNVWGSSSHNTAFRNLASGHSLNKTSYRVAIKVNGDNHYMNIVGNVIGDPAYHTRYRCDDVDRSPTDNFEFDLGFWGSCQNGIDSKNPYDTVTESSLMRWGNWDAVTYLANGGTNGVRWCTNSGVGNSECTGDETASTDPAFPGLAHPSHILPASFYLAGKPSWFSNVIWPAIGPDVTCTTNCIANTANHAAKIPAQLCYENTAKDGGGFLTAFDADACYAARANLGPTKDEDGR
;
A
#
# COMPACT_ATOMS: atom_id res chain seq x y z
N MET A 1 -29.72 -5.26 -10.95
CA MET A 1 -29.72 -4.97 -9.50
C MET A 1 -28.40 -5.47 -8.97
N PHE A 2 -27.45 -4.56 -8.72
CA PHE A 2 -26.17 -4.92 -8.10
C PHE A 2 -26.46 -5.17 -6.62
N SER A 3 -26.10 -6.35 -6.10
CA SER A 3 -26.16 -6.61 -4.67
C SER A 3 -25.22 -5.62 -3.97
N GLN A 4 -25.69 -4.97 -2.91
CA GLN A 4 -24.81 -4.18 -2.04
C GLN A 4 -23.70 -5.11 -1.54
N ASN A 5 -22.45 -4.74 -1.79
CA ASN A 5 -21.31 -5.48 -1.30
C ASN A 5 -21.26 -5.35 0.23
N SER A 6 -21.42 -6.47 0.90
CA SER A 6 -21.22 -6.58 2.34
C SER A 6 -19.73 -6.85 2.62
N PRO A 7 -19.24 -6.58 3.83
CA PRO A 7 -17.91 -7.04 4.27
C PRO A 7 -17.72 -8.52 3.90
N GLY A 8 -16.59 -8.86 3.25
CA GLY A 8 -16.35 -10.20 2.71
C GLY A 8 -16.91 -10.45 1.31
N SER A 9 -17.03 -9.44 0.47
CA SER A 9 -17.43 -9.55 -0.95
C SER A 9 -16.49 -10.44 -1.79
N TRP A 10 -15.29 -10.73 -1.31
CA TRP A 10 -14.35 -11.70 -1.88
C TRP A 10 -14.80 -13.17 -1.70
N LYS A 11 -15.77 -13.44 -0.83
CA LYS A 11 -16.28 -14.81 -0.55
C LYS A 11 -16.80 -15.48 -1.83
N GLY A 12 -16.37 -16.72 -2.03
CA GLY A 12 -16.71 -17.48 -3.24
C GLY A 12 -15.82 -17.16 -4.45
N ILE A 13 -14.87 -16.23 -4.32
CA ILE A 13 -13.82 -15.94 -5.31
C ILE A 13 -12.47 -16.39 -4.75
N ILE A 14 -12.06 -15.86 -3.60
CA ILE A 14 -10.83 -16.27 -2.91
C ILE A 14 -11.16 -16.89 -1.55
N THR A 15 -10.23 -17.68 -1.00
CA THR A 15 -10.44 -18.32 0.30
C THR A 15 -10.33 -17.31 1.45
N PRO A 16 -11.00 -17.57 2.59
CA PRO A 16 -10.88 -16.73 3.77
C PRO A 16 -9.44 -16.51 4.24
N SER A 17 -8.60 -17.52 4.11
CA SER A 17 -7.18 -17.46 4.48
C SER A 17 -6.31 -16.58 3.58
N ARG A 18 -6.78 -16.30 2.36
CA ARG A 18 -6.12 -15.39 1.41
C ARG A 18 -6.73 -13.98 1.41
N ALA A 19 -7.58 -13.65 2.38
CA ALA A 19 -8.31 -12.39 2.43
C ALA A 19 -8.31 -11.80 3.84
N ALA A 20 -8.36 -10.47 3.91
CA ALA A 20 -8.67 -9.71 5.11
C ALA A 20 -10.03 -9.00 4.98
N ASP A 21 -10.54 -8.43 6.06
CA ASP A 21 -11.65 -7.47 5.97
C ASP A 21 -11.10 -6.09 5.53
N TRP A 22 -10.79 -5.97 4.25
CA TRP A 22 -10.23 -4.75 3.67
C TRP A 22 -11.16 -3.53 3.78
N SER A 23 -12.43 -3.71 4.13
CA SER A 23 -13.35 -2.58 4.41
C SER A 23 -12.94 -1.78 5.64
N LYS A 24 -11.99 -2.28 6.42
CA LYS A 24 -11.44 -1.63 7.62
C LYS A 24 -10.17 -0.82 7.35
N ALA A 25 -9.62 -0.85 6.13
CA ALA A 25 -8.43 -0.07 5.80
C ALA A 25 -8.72 1.43 5.82
N GLY A 26 -7.69 2.21 6.21
CA GLY A 26 -7.77 3.66 6.36
C GLY A 26 -8.41 4.12 7.66
N VAL A 27 -8.61 5.42 7.77
CA VAL A 27 -9.16 6.06 8.99
C VAL A 27 -10.60 5.61 9.22
N PRO A 28 -10.92 4.97 10.36
CA PRO A 28 -12.27 4.50 10.65
C PRO A 28 -13.30 5.65 10.66
N GLY A 29 -14.35 5.51 9.85
CA GLY A 29 -15.35 6.56 9.67
C GLY A 29 -14.90 7.70 8.75
N GLY A 30 -13.76 7.54 8.06
CA GLY A 30 -13.17 8.53 7.17
C GLY A 30 -12.32 9.59 7.88
N ILE A 31 -11.57 10.38 7.09
CA ILE A 31 -10.72 11.46 7.60
C ILE A 31 -11.57 12.54 8.28
N PRO A 32 -11.34 12.86 9.57
CA PRO A 32 -12.19 13.79 10.29
C PRO A 32 -12.04 15.24 9.80
N HIS A 33 -13.14 15.88 9.47
CA HIS A 33 -13.15 17.29 9.09
C HIS A 33 -13.01 18.20 10.32
N ARG A 34 -11.79 18.71 10.58
CA ARG A 34 -11.51 19.61 11.70
C ARG A 34 -11.70 21.07 11.31
N THR A 35 -12.48 21.82 12.08
CA THR A 35 -12.82 23.22 11.79
C THR A 35 -12.16 24.22 12.75
N THR A 36 -11.75 23.80 13.94
CA THR A 36 -11.14 24.67 14.94
C THR A 36 -9.69 24.99 14.58
N VAL A 37 -9.42 26.24 14.26
CA VAL A 37 -8.09 26.74 13.94
C VAL A 37 -7.43 27.30 15.21
N CYS A 38 -6.35 26.66 15.68
CA CYS A 38 -5.59 27.10 16.85
C CYS A 38 -4.59 28.22 16.52
N ALA A 39 -4.04 28.18 15.30
CA ALA A 39 -3.06 29.15 14.85
C ALA A 39 -3.14 29.38 13.34
N LYS A 40 -2.82 30.58 12.91
CA LYS A 40 -2.64 30.93 11.50
C LYS A 40 -1.15 31.20 11.25
N VAL A 41 -0.61 30.65 10.18
CA VAL A 41 0.76 30.87 9.72
C VAL A 41 0.74 31.88 8.58
N ALA A 42 1.47 32.97 8.75
CA ALA A 42 1.65 34.02 7.74
C ALA A 42 2.95 33.78 6.96
N THR A 43 3.04 34.29 5.75
CA THR A 43 4.24 34.17 4.88
C THR A 43 5.49 34.84 5.47
N THR A 44 5.31 35.68 6.48
CA THR A 44 6.41 36.34 7.22
C THR A 44 6.90 35.54 8.43
N ASP A 45 6.25 34.43 8.77
CA ASP A 45 6.68 33.59 9.91
C ASP A 45 7.95 32.81 9.57
N SER A 46 8.95 32.89 10.45
CA SER A 46 10.14 32.03 10.36
C SER A 46 9.79 30.57 10.72
N THR A 47 10.70 29.63 10.41
CA THR A 47 10.54 28.21 10.77
C THR A 47 10.32 28.04 12.28
N GLU A 48 11.05 28.77 13.12
CA GLU A 48 10.91 28.73 14.58
C GLU A 48 9.54 29.27 15.04
N GLN A 49 9.02 30.31 14.37
CA GLN A 49 7.70 30.86 14.66
C GLN A 49 6.59 29.88 14.25
N ILE A 50 6.76 29.19 13.13
CA ILE A 50 5.88 28.12 12.70
C ILE A 50 5.87 26.98 13.73
N GLN A 51 7.08 26.52 14.15
CA GLN A 51 7.22 25.48 15.16
C GLN A 51 6.55 25.88 16.49
N ALA A 52 6.74 27.11 16.95
CA ALA A 52 6.11 27.61 18.17
C ALA A 52 4.55 27.64 18.09
N LYS A 53 3.98 27.83 16.90
CA LYS A 53 2.54 27.73 16.66
C LYS A 53 2.06 26.28 16.71
N ILE A 54 2.82 25.34 16.14
CA ILE A 54 2.58 23.90 16.21
C ILE A 54 2.60 23.43 17.66
N ASP A 55 3.63 23.81 18.42
CA ASP A 55 3.83 23.40 19.83
C ASP A 55 2.69 23.83 20.74
N ARG A 56 2.12 25.02 20.50
CA ARG A 56 1.02 25.56 21.29
C ARG A 56 -0.35 25.09 20.87
N CYS A 57 -0.47 24.49 19.67
CA CYS A 57 -1.75 24.04 19.15
C CYS A 57 -2.27 22.83 19.96
N PRO A 58 -3.48 22.88 20.54
CA PRO A 58 -4.06 21.71 21.18
C PRO A 58 -4.32 20.59 20.18
N ALA A 59 -4.31 19.35 20.65
CA ALA A 59 -4.72 18.19 19.84
C ALA A 59 -6.13 18.40 19.26
N ASN A 60 -6.39 17.76 18.12
CA ASN A 60 -7.64 17.83 17.36
C ASN A 60 -7.97 19.21 16.76
N GLN A 61 -6.98 20.09 16.63
CA GLN A 61 -7.14 21.40 16.00
C GLN A 61 -6.21 21.56 14.79
N VAL A 62 -6.36 22.68 14.08
CA VAL A 62 -5.70 22.97 12.82
C VAL A 62 -4.72 24.14 12.99
N VAL A 63 -3.48 23.93 12.56
CA VAL A 63 -2.54 25.01 12.24
C VAL A 63 -2.73 25.33 10.76
N LYS A 64 -3.27 26.52 10.45
CA LYS A 64 -3.65 26.89 9.10
C LYS A 64 -2.63 27.82 8.45
N PHE A 65 -2.03 27.36 7.36
CA PHE A 65 -1.17 28.17 6.49
C PHE A 65 -2.04 29.01 5.54
N SER A 66 -1.70 30.28 5.36
CA SER A 66 -2.31 31.13 4.35
C SER A 66 -1.87 30.71 2.93
N ALA A 67 -2.41 31.36 1.90
CA ALA A 67 -1.81 31.27 0.56
C ALA A 67 -0.44 31.96 0.56
N GLY A 68 0.58 31.34 -0.03
CA GLY A 68 1.95 31.84 -0.12
C GLY A 68 3.00 30.74 -0.19
N VAL A 69 4.25 31.14 -0.09
CA VAL A 69 5.43 30.27 -0.14
C VAL A 69 6.21 30.42 1.16
N TRP A 70 6.67 29.31 1.71
CA TRP A 70 7.53 29.24 2.90
C TRP A 70 8.79 28.46 2.57
N ASP A 71 9.94 29.04 2.88
CA ASP A 71 11.23 28.37 2.81
C ASP A 71 11.62 27.93 4.23
N LEU A 72 11.48 26.65 4.53
CA LEU A 72 11.87 26.12 5.83
C LEU A 72 13.40 26.02 5.92
N THR A 73 13.92 26.35 7.09
CA THR A 73 15.36 26.23 7.39
C THR A 73 15.72 24.92 8.09
N THR A 74 14.72 24.27 8.71
CA THR A 74 14.81 22.96 9.38
C THR A 74 13.49 22.23 9.23
N SER A 75 13.44 20.96 9.64
CA SER A 75 12.16 20.24 9.80
C SER A 75 11.21 21.00 10.71
N ILE A 76 9.90 20.82 10.46
CA ILE A 76 8.85 21.12 11.43
C ILE A 76 8.23 19.82 11.90
N TYR A 77 7.89 19.74 13.20
CA TYR A 77 7.41 18.50 13.77
C TYR A 77 6.23 18.70 14.72
N ALA A 78 5.40 17.65 14.85
CA ALA A 78 4.32 17.60 15.83
C ALA A 78 4.32 16.23 16.54
N ASN A 79 4.19 16.26 17.88
CA ASN A 79 4.10 15.06 18.72
C ASN A 79 2.67 14.80 19.22
N LYS A 80 1.68 15.25 18.50
CA LYS A 80 0.25 15.15 18.85
C LYS A 80 -0.62 15.20 17.61
N GLY A 81 -1.84 14.72 17.72
CA GLY A 81 -2.82 14.71 16.65
C GLY A 81 -3.36 16.09 16.29
N ILE A 82 -2.63 16.85 15.49
CA ILE A 82 -3.06 18.12 14.88
C ILE A 82 -3.06 18.02 13.37
N VAL A 83 -3.70 18.96 12.70
CA VAL A 83 -3.69 19.07 11.24
C VAL A 83 -2.88 20.29 10.80
N LEU A 84 -1.94 20.10 9.89
CA LEU A 84 -1.33 21.18 9.13
C LEU A 84 -2.10 21.34 7.82
N ARG A 85 -2.79 22.46 7.66
CA ARG A 85 -3.66 22.69 6.50
C ARG A 85 -3.29 23.96 5.76
N GLY A 86 -3.11 23.84 4.45
CA GLY A 86 -2.91 24.97 3.54
C GLY A 86 -4.21 25.61 3.06
N ALA A 87 -4.11 26.42 2.03
CA ALA A 87 -5.21 27.04 1.30
C ALA A 87 -5.50 26.36 -0.04
N GLY A 88 -4.92 25.22 -0.28
CA GLY A 88 -4.92 24.42 -1.51
C GLY A 88 -3.50 24.17 -2.03
N PRO A 89 -3.24 23.03 -2.71
CA PRO A 89 -1.89 22.66 -3.16
C PRO A 89 -1.28 23.68 -4.14
N ALA A 90 -2.09 24.30 -4.98
CA ALA A 90 -1.63 25.35 -5.90
C ALA A 90 -1.41 26.73 -5.23
N LYS A 91 -1.76 26.88 -3.94
CA LYS A 91 -1.77 28.17 -3.26
C LYS A 91 -0.82 28.23 -2.05
N THR A 92 -0.62 27.13 -1.35
CA THR A 92 0.28 27.02 -0.20
C THR A 92 1.42 26.10 -0.56
N ILE A 93 2.63 26.65 -0.65
CA ILE A 93 3.83 25.90 -1.05
C ILE A 93 4.85 25.96 0.09
N ILE A 94 5.30 24.80 0.54
CA ILE A 94 6.35 24.65 1.55
C ILE A 94 7.57 24.06 0.87
N ASN A 95 8.64 24.84 0.79
CA ASN A 95 9.94 24.39 0.33
C ASN A 95 10.72 23.84 1.53
N LEU A 96 11.13 22.58 1.45
CA LEU A 96 12.00 21.99 2.45
C LEU A 96 13.44 22.49 2.28
N PRO A 97 14.28 22.42 3.33
CA PRO A 97 15.68 22.82 3.25
C PRO A 97 16.42 22.06 2.14
N THR A 98 17.42 22.67 1.52
CA THR A 98 18.27 22.04 0.50
C THR A 98 19.41 21.22 1.08
N SER A 99 19.63 21.27 2.38
CA SER A 99 20.68 20.54 3.09
C SER A 99 20.21 20.06 4.46
N GLY A 100 20.71 18.92 4.87
CA GLY A 100 20.31 18.29 6.13
C GLY A 100 19.03 17.47 6.00
N TYR A 101 18.45 17.15 7.14
CA TYR A 101 17.17 16.48 7.22
C TYR A 101 16.08 17.54 7.40
N GLY A 102 15.27 17.76 6.38
CA GLY A 102 14.17 18.71 6.43
C GLY A 102 12.90 18.04 5.96
N ASP A 103 11.94 17.81 6.84
CA ASP A 103 10.66 17.22 6.51
C ASP A 103 9.53 17.81 7.36
N ILE A 104 8.29 17.52 6.98
CA ILE A 104 7.12 17.72 7.83
C ILE A 104 6.93 16.42 8.59
N PHE A 105 7.17 16.45 9.89
CA PHE A 105 7.32 15.26 10.68
C PHE A 105 6.30 15.15 11.82
N PHE A 106 5.61 14.01 11.89
CA PHE A 106 4.71 13.65 12.98
C PHE A 106 5.26 12.41 13.69
N SER A 107 5.53 12.51 14.98
CA SER A 107 5.95 11.36 15.78
C SER A 107 5.77 11.60 17.25
N VAL A 108 5.68 10.51 18.01
CA VAL A 108 5.77 10.51 19.46
C VAL A 108 7.14 10.99 19.97
N ALA A 109 8.20 10.85 19.20
CA ALA A 109 9.53 11.39 19.51
C ALA A 109 9.53 12.90 19.29
N GLY A 110 9.38 13.67 20.36
CA GLY A 110 9.18 15.11 20.33
C GLY A 110 10.43 15.96 20.09
N THR A 111 11.47 15.48 19.42
CA THR A 111 12.78 16.16 19.41
C THR A 111 13.34 16.50 18.03
N GLY A 112 12.50 16.48 16.99
CA GLY A 112 12.95 16.84 15.64
C GLY A 112 13.94 15.84 15.03
N GLU A 113 14.03 14.65 15.57
CA GLU A 113 14.71 13.55 14.93
C GLU A 113 13.85 13.07 13.78
N ASN A 114 14.40 13.16 12.58
CA ASN A 114 13.74 12.70 11.37
C ASN A 114 13.57 11.16 11.36
N PRO A 115 12.86 10.60 10.37
CA PRO A 115 12.71 9.15 10.23
C PRO A 115 14.00 8.35 10.31
N ASN A 116 15.15 8.95 9.95
CA ASN A 116 16.45 8.29 10.09
C ASN A 116 16.96 8.26 11.55
N GLY A 117 16.42 9.08 12.44
CA GLY A 117 16.74 9.09 13.89
C GLY A 117 15.68 8.40 14.75
N LEU A 118 14.50 8.08 14.18
CA LEU A 118 13.52 7.24 14.88
C LEU A 118 14.05 5.82 15.01
N PRO A 119 13.89 5.21 16.20
CA PRO A 119 14.13 3.77 16.30
C PRO A 119 13.21 3.08 15.31
N ARG A 120 13.80 2.36 14.36
CA ARG A 120 13.04 1.57 13.37
C ARG A 120 12.24 0.45 14.04
N TYR A 121 12.53 0.19 15.31
CA TYR A 121 11.84 -0.76 16.16
C TYR A 121 11.38 -0.07 17.43
N PRO A 122 10.13 -0.37 17.84
CA PRO A 122 9.66 0.14 19.11
C PRO A 122 10.57 -0.37 20.23
N PRO A 123 10.95 0.48 21.19
CA PRO A 123 11.71 0.03 22.36
C PRO A 123 10.87 -1.01 23.11
N SER A 124 11.38 -2.25 23.13
CA SER A 124 10.67 -3.37 23.74
C SER A 124 10.49 -3.19 25.23
N LEU A 125 9.27 -3.46 25.71
CA LEU A 125 9.02 -3.72 27.13
C LEU A 125 8.99 -5.21 27.45
N GLY A 126 8.70 -6.06 26.45
CA GLY A 126 8.65 -7.48 26.60
C GLY A 126 7.78 -8.18 25.58
N SER A 127 7.69 -9.48 25.73
CA SER A 127 6.75 -10.32 25.00
C SER A 127 6.09 -11.31 25.97
N THR A 128 4.93 -11.80 25.60
CA THR A 128 4.18 -12.81 26.34
C THR A 128 3.58 -13.82 25.39
N ASN A 129 3.51 -15.10 25.79
CA ASN A 129 2.90 -16.11 24.95
C ASN A 129 1.40 -15.84 24.80
N TRP A 130 0.91 -15.96 23.58
CA TRP A 130 -0.47 -15.80 23.20
C TRP A 130 -1.09 -17.17 22.93
N THR A 131 -2.06 -17.59 23.75
CA THR A 131 -2.54 -18.97 23.81
C THR A 131 -4.01 -19.15 23.46
N GLY A 132 -4.76 -18.07 23.29
CA GLY A 132 -6.18 -18.15 22.94
C GLY A 132 -6.69 -16.89 22.24
N GLY A 133 -7.78 -17.03 21.46
CA GLY A 133 -8.25 -15.96 20.58
C GLY A 133 -7.38 -15.82 19.33
N LEU A 134 -6.91 -16.94 18.77
CA LEU A 134 -5.94 -16.99 17.66
C LEU A 134 -6.60 -16.87 16.28
N SER A 135 -7.94 -16.88 16.22
CA SER A 135 -8.65 -16.89 14.95
C SER A 135 -9.05 -15.49 14.49
N THR A 136 -9.16 -15.33 13.19
CA THR A 136 -9.65 -14.12 12.52
C THR A 136 -10.92 -13.59 13.19
N GLY A 137 -10.94 -12.28 13.47
CA GLY A 137 -12.05 -11.59 14.12
C GLY A 137 -12.09 -11.71 15.64
N SER A 138 -11.21 -12.52 16.26
CA SER A 138 -11.12 -12.60 17.72
C SER A 138 -10.70 -11.26 18.30
N ARG A 139 -11.43 -10.77 19.30
CA ARG A 139 -11.10 -9.55 20.02
C ARG A 139 -10.61 -9.81 21.44
N ILE A 140 -10.94 -10.96 21.99
CA ILE A 140 -10.50 -11.38 23.33
C ILE A 140 -9.29 -12.29 23.16
N LEU A 141 -8.14 -11.87 23.64
CA LEU A 141 -6.89 -12.61 23.57
C LEU A 141 -6.53 -13.17 24.95
N THR A 142 -6.15 -14.46 24.98
CA THR A 142 -5.59 -15.08 26.18
C THR A 142 -4.07 -15.06 26.11
N LEU A 143 -3.44 -14.41 27.06
CA LEU A 143 -2.00 -14.24 27.17
C LEU A 143 -1.48 -14.98 28.41
N ALA A 144 -0.23 -15.41 28.40
CA ALA A 144 0.39 -15.98 29.60
C ALA A 144 0.48 -14.95 30.74
N SER A 145 0.63 -13.67 30.41
CA SER A 145 0.61 -12.56 31.38
C SER A 145 0.24 -11.26 30.68
N THR A 146 -0.54 -10.41 31.34
CA THR A 146 -0.85 -9.04 30.92
C THR A 146 0.00 -7.99 31.67
N ALA A 147 0.99 -8.41 32.45
CA ALA A 147 1.86 -7.50 33.20
C ALA A 147 2.63 -6.57 32.22
N GLY A 148 2.50 -5.26 32.43
CA GLY A 148 3.11 -4.24 31.56
C GLY A 148 2.27 -3.85 30.35
N ILE A 149 1.10 -4.47 30.14
CA ILE A 149 0.13 -4.10 29.09
C ILE A 149 -0.92 -3.18 29.70
N VAL A 150 -1.28 -2.12 28.99
CA VAL A 150 -2.31 -1.15 29.41
C VAL A 150 -3.26 -0.80 28.25
N ALA A 151 -4.45 -0.31 28.58
CA ALA A 151 -5.40 0.16 27.57
C ALA A 151 -4.80 1.33 26.77
N GLY A 152 -5.08 1.36 25.46
CA GLY A 152 -4.53 2.32 24.50
C GLY A 152 -3.14 1.98 23.98
N GLN A 153 -2.50 0.95 24.51
CA GLN A 153 -1.18 0.51 24.06
C GLN A 153 -1.28 -0.23 22.70
N ARG A 154 -0.25 -0.07 21.89
CA ARG A 154 -0.05 -0.88 20.68
C ARG A 154 0.75 -2.12 21.03
N ILE A 155 0.34 -3.24 20.48
CA ILE A 155 1.09 -4.50 20.55
C ILE A 155 1.19 -5.10 19.14
N VAL A 156 2.23 -5.87 18.92
CA VAL A 156 2.38 -6.71 17.73
C VAL A 156 2.02 -8.15 18.08
N LEU A 157 1.13 -8.74 17.32
CA LEU A 157 0.83 -10.16 17.35
C LEU A 157 1.67 -10.85 16.27
N ASP A 158 2.48 -11.81 16.63
CA ASP A 158 3.33 -12.55 15.72
C ASP A 158 3.39 -14.05 16.08
N GLN A 159 4.00 -14.84 15.19
CA GLN A 159 4.31 -16.24 15.41
C GLN A 159 5.59 -16.62 14.67
N HIS A 160 6.15 -17.80 14.93
CA HIS A 160 7.23 -18.31 14.08
C HIS A 160 6.79 -18.40 12.63
N ASN A 161 7.74 -18.22 11.72
CA ASN A 161 7.48 -18.25 10.29
C ASN A 161 6.82 -19.57 9.85
N ALA A 162 5.74 -19.47 9.12
CA ALA A 162 5.19 -20.59 8.39
C ALA A 162 6.13 -21.01 7.24
N PRO A 163 6.05 -22.24 6.72
CA PRO A 163 6.96 -22.71 5.66
C PRO A 163 6.99 -21.90 4.37
N TYR A 164 6.00 -21.05 4.13
CA TYR A 164 5.92 -20.18 2.97
C TYR A 164 6.47 -18.78 3.21
N ILE A 165 7.07 -18.52 4.35
CA ILE A 165 7.65 -17.21 4.70
C ILE A 165 9.16 -17.31 4.55
N PHE A 166 9.70 -16.57 3.61
CA PHE A 166 11.13 -16.46 3.34
C PHE A 166 11.60 -15.08 3.80
N PRO A 167 12.17 -14.98 5.00
CA PRO A 167 12.50 -13.68 5.60
C PRO A 167 13.78 -13.07 5.04
N LEU A 168 14.63 -13.88 4.39
CA LEU A 168 15.88 -13.44 3.79
C LEU A 168 15.70 -13.27 2.28
N GLY A 169 16.32 -12.23 1.74
CA GLY A 169 16.31 -11.98 0.32
C GLY A 169 17.27 -12.85 -0.48
N ILE A 170 17.36 -12.57 -1.77
CA ILE A 170 18.18 -13.30 -2.74
C ILE A 170 19.68 -13.40 -2.38
N ASN A 171 20.16 -12.47 -1.55
CA ASN A 171 21.55 -12.48 -1.07
C ASN A 171 21.73 -13.24 0.25
N GLY A 172 20.67 -13.86 0.79
CA GLY A 172 20.68 -14.52 2.09
C GLY A 172 20.75 -13.53 3.24
N GLU A 173 20.40 -12.27 3.01
CA GLU A 173 20.47 -11.18 3.99
C GLU A 173 19.11 -10.52 4.16
N CYS A 174 18.88 -10.01 5.37
CA CYS A 174 17.86 -9.02 5.68
C CYS A 174 18.45 -7.63 5.50
N ASP A 175 17.69 -6.68 5.01
CA ASP A 175 18.16 -5.28 4.99
C ASP A 175 18.55 -4.84 6.41
N SER A 176 19.81 -4.47 6.57
CA SER A 176 20.36 -4.00 7.83
C SER A 176 19.67 -2.78 8.44
N HIS A 177 18.84 -2.11 7.64
CA HIS A 177 18.10 -0.93 8.04
C HIS A 177 16.64 -1.23 8.35
N ASN A 178 16.09 -2.36 7.89
CA ASN A 178 14.67 -2.70 7.99
C ASN A 178 14.48 -4.11 8.56
N SER A 179 13.34 -4.34 9.16
CA SER A 179 13.05 -5.56 9.90
C SER A 179 12.62 -6.69 8.98
N CYS A 180 13.30 -7.82 9.06
CA CYS A 180 12.76 -9.09 8.56
C CYS A 180 11.94 -9.83 9.64
N GLY A 181 11.40 -9.11 10.58
CA GLY A 181 10.70 -9.65 11.71
C GLY A 181 11.58 -9.79 12.95
N ARG A 182 10.97 -10.18 14.03
CA ARG A 182 11.56 -10.35 15.36
C ARG A 182 12.07 -11.79 15.53
N ASN A 183 13.10 -12.01 16.36
CA ASN A 183 13.43 -13.34 16.87
C ASN A 183 12.79 -13.58 18.25
N ASP A 184 13.06 -14.72 18.86
CA ASP A 184 12.54 -15.05 20.20
C ASP A 184 13.14 -14.18 21.32
N ASN A 185 14.23 -13.45 21.05
CA ASN A 185 14.73 -12.43 21.95
C ASN A 185 13.99 -11.11 21.67
N PRO A 186 13.14 -10.62 22.60
CA PRO A 186 12.34 -9.42 22.37
C PRO A 186 13.15 -8.13 22.20
N LEU A 187 14.45 -8.19 22.39
CA LEU A 187 15.37 -7.04 22.22
C LEU A 187 16.10 -7.04 20.87
N GLN A 188 15.87 -8.05 20.03
CA GLN A 188 16.56 -8.18 18.74
C GLN A 188 15.56 -8.25 17.60
N PHE A 189 15.61 -7.25 16.73
CA PHE A 189 14.91 -7.21 15.47
C PHE A 189 15.85 -7.43 14.27
N TYR A 190 17.14 -7.20 14.42
CA TYR A 190 18.12 -7.42 13.37
C TYR A 190 18.59 -8.86 13.34
N GLY A 191 18.66 -9.45 12.16
CA GLY A 191 19.07 -10.82 11.96
C GLY A 191 18.14 -11.82 12.65
N ALA A 192 16.86 -11.47 12.74
CA ALA A 192 15.91 -12.17 13.56
C ALA A 192 14.82 -12.81 12.72
N GLU A 193 15.17 -13.64 11.90
CA GLU A 193 14.49 -14.21 10.76
C GLU A 193 13.34 -15.18 11.12
N SER A 194 12.92 -15.23 12.38
CA SER A 194 11.98 -16.27 12.83
C SER A 194 10.51 -15.83 12.89
N ARG A 195 10.20 -14.53 12.90
CA ARG A 195 8.86 -13.98 13.14
C ARG A 195 8.54 -12.79 12.21
N ALA A 196 8.64 -13.01 10.90
CA ALA A 196 8.45 -11.97 9.90
C ALA A 196 6.96 -11.64 9.66
N GLN A 197 6.04 -12.57 9.94
CA GLN A 197 4.60 -12.37 9.82
C GLN A 197 4.06 -11.72 11.09
N GLN A 198 3.55 -10.50 10.98
CA GLN A 198 3.12 -9.72 12.13
C GLN A 198 1.92 -8.83 11.81
N GLU A 199 1.09 -8.56 12.80
CA GLU A 199 0.02 -7.57 12.74
C GLU A 199 0.05 -6.67 13.98
N MET A 200 -0.25 -5.39 13.80
CA MET A 200 -0.34 -4.44 14.91
C MET A 200 -1.80 -4.25 15.32
N VAL A 201 -2.05 -4.28 16.63
CA VAL A 201 -3.38 -4.09 17.21
C VAL A 201 -3.34 -3.14 18.39
N GLU A 202 -4.47 -2.51 18.73
CA GLU A 202 -4.62 -1.63 19.88
C GLU A 202 -5.37 -2.34 21.02
N ILE A 203 -4.83 -2.25 22.24
CA ILE A 203 -5.50 -2.76 23.45
C ILE A 203 -6.68 -1.84 23.80
N GLU A 204 -7.89 -2.39 23.81
CA GLU A 204 -9.08 -1.69 24.28
C GLU A 204 -9.20 -1.74 25.81
N SER A 205 -8.98 -2.93 26.41
CA SER A 205 -9.00 -3.13 27.86
C SER A 205 -8.09 -4.27 28.31
N VAL A 206 -7.63 -4.21 29.54
CA VAL A 206 -6.98 -5.32 30.24
C VAL A 206 -8.02 -5.91 31.19
N ASP A 207 -8.49 -7.11 30.90
CA ASP A 207 -9.67 -7.69 31.52
C ASP A 207 -9.30 -8.56 32.75
N SER A 208 -8.10 -9.15 32.73
CA SER A 208 -7.59 -9.97 33.83
C SER A 208 -6.05 -10.07 33.73
N PRO A 209 -5.38 -10.74 34.70
CA PRO A 209 -3.93 -11.01 34.61
C PRO A 209 -3.50 -11.82 33.39
N THR A 210 -4.44 -12.44 32.66
CA THR A 210 -4.16 -13.28 31.48
C THR A 210 -5.06 -12.99 30.29
N GLN A 211 -5.85 -11.92 30.31
CA GLN A 211 -6.78 -11.62 29.23
C GLN A 211 -6.82 -10.14 28.90
N VAL A 212 -6.84 -9.84 27.60
CA VAL A 212 -7.05 -8.49 27.06
C VAL A 212 -8.12 -8.52 25.97
N THR A 213 -8.83 -7.40 25.82
CA THR A 213 -9.67 -7.12 24.66
C THR A 213 -8.93 -6.14 23.75
N ILE A 214 -8.85 -6.46 22.45
CA ILE A 214 -8.32 -5.57 21.41
C ILE A 214 -9.44 -4.86 20.65
N LYS A 215 -9.14 -3.71 20.05
CA LYS A 215 -10.11 -2.97 19.23
C LYS A 215 -10.54 -3.76 18.00
N ALA A 216 -11.71 -3.43 17.46
CA ALA A 216 -12.14 -3.93 16.16
C ALA A 216 -11.14 -3.51 15.05
N PRO A 217 -10.95 -4.35 14.01
CA PRO A 217 -11.73 -5.52 13.66
C PRO A 217 -11.38 -6.80 14.44
N GLY A 218 -10.41 -6.79 15.33
CA GLY A 218 -9.87 -7.97 16.00
C GLY A 218 -8.66 -8.55 15.26
N VAL A 219 -8.33 -9.81 15.57
CA VAL A 219 -7.27 -10.56 14.90
C VAL A 219 -7.58 -10.68 13.42
N ALA A 220 -6.63 -10.37 12.61
CA ALA A 220 -6.86 -10.17 11.20
C ALA A 220 -6.70 -11.47 10.36
N TYR A 221 -5.92 -12.43 10.83
CA TYR A 221 -5.76 -13.74 10.20
C TYR A 221 -5.57 -14.84 11.26
N ASP A 222 -5.81 -16.09 10.88
CA ASP A 222 -5.66 -17.22 11.79
C ASP A 222 -4.18 -17.47 12.13
N HIS A 223 -3.88 -17.52 13.41
CA HIS A 223 -2.55 -17.90 13.92
C HIS A 223 -2.53 -19.36 14.37
N SER A 224 -1.40 -20.02 14.17
CA SER A 224 -1.25 -21.43 14.53
C SER A 224 -0.66 -21.59 15.93
N PRO A 225 -1.33 -22.32 16.84
CA PRO A 225 -0.75 -22.59 18.16
C PRO A 225 0.58 -23.37 18.07
N ASN A 226 0.81 -24.10 16.97
CA ASN A 226 2.06 -24.83 16.74
C ASN A 226 3.24 -23.95 16.34
N LEU A 227 2.99 -22.68 15.99
CA LEU A 227 4.01 -21.71 15.62
C LEU A 227 4.34 -20.73 16.76
N SER A 228 4.04 -21.13 18.00
CA SER A 228 4.40 -20.36 19.21
C SER A 228 3.99 -18.87 19.12
N PRO A 229 2.68 -18.55 19.00
CA PRO A 229 2.24 -17.16 18.91
C PRO A 229 2.61 -16.35 20.14
N GLN A 230 2.96 -15.08 19.92
CA GLN A 230 3.31 -14.13 20.97
C GLN A 230 2.66 -12.78 20.74
N ALA A 231 2.46 -12.06 21.85
CA ALA A 231 2.16 -10.64 21.87
C ALA A 231 3.42 -9.89 22.33
N PHE A 232 3.96 -9.07 21.45
CA PHE A 232 5.08 -8.19 21.71
C PHE A 232 4.55 -6.79 22.00
N TYR A 233 5.05 -6.14 23.06
CA TYR A 233 4.54 -4.84 23.49
C TYR A 233 5.65 -3.86 23.83
N TRP A 234 5.35 -2.58 23.64
CA TRP A 234 6.25 -1.46 23.92
C TRP A 234 5.49 -0.32 24.58
N ASN A 235 6.24 0.64 25.09
CA ASN A 235 5.71 1.97 25.41
C ASN A 235 6.54 3.04 24.68
N THR A 236 5.94 4.19 24.52
CA THR A 236 6.55 5.31 23.82
C THR A 236 7.42 6.18 24.74
N ALA A 237 7.53 5.87 26.04
CA ALA A 237 8.40 6.60 26.96
C ALA A 237 9.88 6.48 26.57
N GLY A 238 10.30 5.32 26.03
CA GLY A 238 11.67 5.11 25.51
C GLY A 238 12.03 5.91 24.28
N ILE A 239 11.04 6.52 23.62
CA ILE A 239 11.22 7.40 22.44
C ILE A 239 10.72 8.82 22.71
N GLY A 240 10.72 9.25 23.95
CA GLY A 240 10.45 10.65 24.33
C GLY A 240 8.98 11.01 24.56
N HIS A 241 8.08 10.04 24.57
CA HIS A 241 6.63 10.27 24.80
C HIS A 241 6.16 9.58 26.09
N ASN A 242 5.41 10.31 26.92
CA ASN A 242 4.91 9.80 28.21
C ASN A 242 3.53 9.11 28.09
N GLY A 243 3.26 8.42 26.98
CA GLY A 243 2.00 7.75 26.72
C GLY A 243 2.14 6.27 26.41
N PRO A 244 1.07 5.49 26.56
CA PRO A 244 1.06 4.05 26.28
C PRO A 244 0.97 3.70 24.79
N GLY A 245 0.79 4.69 23.91
CA GLY A 245 0.52 4.44 22.50
C GLY A 245 1.14 5.46 21.58
N ASN A 246 0.90 5.26 20.29
CA ASN A 246 1.27 6.18 19.23
C ASN A 246 0.48 7.50 19.33
N ILE A 247 0.95 8.57 18.68
CA ILE A 247 0.08 9.71 18.40
C ILE A 247 -1.04 9.26 17.46
N SER A 248 -2.16 9.96 17.48
CA SER A 248 -3.31 9.57 16.66
C SER A 248 -3.98 10.76 16.03
N TYR A 249 -4.54 10.54 14.82
CA TYR A 249 -5.33 11.53 14.10
C TYR A 249 -4.56 12.82 13.80
N ALA A 250 -3.31 12.70 13.32
CA ALA A 250 -2.55 13.81 12.75
C ALA A 250 -2.68 13.83 11.22
N GLY A 251 -2.60 15.01 10.62
CA GLY A 251 -2.75 15.09 9.17
C GLY A 251 -2.07 16.28 8.50
N VAL A 252 -1.81 16.11 7.20
CA VAL A 252 -1.36 17.17 6.29
C VAL A 252 -2.39 17.31 5.17
N GLU A 253 -2.90 18.51 4.96
CA GLU A 253 -3.97 18.77 4.01
C GLU A 253 -3.78 20.04 3.20
N ASP A 254 -4.26 20.03 1.95
CA ASP A 254 -4.48 21.23 1.12
C ASP A 254 -3.21 22.07 0.92
N LEU A 255 -2.05 21.45 0.69
CA LEU A 255 -0.78 22.15 0.46
C LEU A 255 0.16 21.38 -0.47
N GLN A 256 1.15 22.09 -0.98
CA GLN A 256 2.26 21.50 -1.72
C GLN A 256 3.53 21.50 -0.87
N VAL A 257 4.28 20.40 -0.95
CA VAL A 257 5.65 20.27 -0.43
C VAL A 257 6.60 20.11 -1.61
N ASN A 258 7.55 21.03 -1.73
CA ASN A 258 8.71 20.86 -2.58
C ASN A 258 9.82 20.20 -1.74
N ALA A 259 10.11 18.94 -2.05
CA ALA A 259 11.04 18.15 -1.24
C ALA A 259 12.51 18.54 -1.43
N ASN A 260 12.85 19.32 -2.49
CA ASN A 260 14.21 19.77 -2.77
C ASN A 260 15.26 18.64 -2.76
N SER A 261 14.88 17.44 -3.22
CA SER A 261 15.71 16.24 -3.21
C SER A 261 16.06 15.71 -1.81
N ASN A 262 15.34 16.11 -0.76
CA ASN A 262 15.46 15.50 0.56
C ASN A 262 14.97 14.04 0.56
N ASN A 263 15.46 13.26 1.53
CA ASN A 263 15.11 11.86 1.67
C ASN A 263 13.61 11.65 1.92
N PHE A 264 12.98 12.50 2.74
CA PHE A 264 11.56 12.41 3.06
C PHE A 264 10.91 13.80 2.96
N ALA A 265 9.67 13.85 2.51
CA ALA A 265 8.91 15.11 2.46
C ALA A 265 7.90 15.20 3.61
N ILE A 266 7.07 14.18 3.81
CA ILE A 266 6.11 14.05 4.91
C ILE A 266 6.38 12.72 5.60
N SER A 267 6.58 12.75 6.91
CA SER A 267 6.92 11.56 7.69
C SER A 267 5.99 11.41 8.89
N MET A 268 5.44 10.21 9.06
CA MET A 268 4.51 9.85 10.13
C MET A 268 4.99 8.58 10.82
N GLY A 269 5.77 8.75 11.90
CA GLY A 269 6.32 7.66 12.67
C GLY A 269 5.58 7.44 13.99
N TYR A 270 5.20 6.19 14.31
CA TYR A 270 4.40 5.88 15.50
C TYR A 270 3.12 6.73 15.56
N CYS A 271 2.43 6.77 14.43
CA CYS A 271 1.24 7.59 14.20
C CYS A 271 0.14 6.71 13.65
N ASP A 272 -1.02 6.69 14.29
CA ASP A 272 -2.16 5.87 13.89
C ASP A 272 -3.31 6.75 13.41
N TYR A 273 -4.08 6.27 12.45
CA TYR A 273 -5.20 7.04 11.90
C TYR A 273 -4.73 8.39 11.35
N CYS A 274 -3.49 8.45 10.86
CA CYS A 274 -2.87 9.66 10.35
C CYS A 274 -3.04 9.75 8.84
N TRP A 275 -2.97 10.96 8.27
CA TRP A 275 -3.27 11.11 6.85
C TRP A 275 -2.50 12.20 6.13
N ALA A 276 -2.37 12.01 4.81
CA ALA A 276 -2.07 13.04 3.83
C ALA A 276 -3.20 13.10 2.79
N LYS A 277 -3.80 14.28 2.60
CA LYS A 277 -4.96 14.46 1.74
C LYS A 277 -4.90 15.77 0.97
N ASN A 278 -5.20 15.72 -0.35
CA ASN A 278 -5.12 16.87 -1.24
C ASN A 278 -3.76 17.57 -1.09
N VAL A 279 -2.68 16.79 -1.16
CA VAL A 279 -1.31 17.29 -1.12
C VAL A 279 -0.62 17.07 -2.46
N THR A 280 0.28 17.98 -2.78
CA THR A 280 1.23 17.79 -3.89
C THR A 280 2.62 17.66 -3.30
N VAL A 281 3.39 16.63 -3.71
CA VAL A 281 4.81 16.55 -3.39
C VAL A 281 5.61 16.47 -4.67
N THR A 282 6.61 17.35 -4.81
CA THR A 282 7.45 17.45 -6.00
C THR A 282 8.93 17.40 -5.65
N ASN A 283 9.78 17.14 -6.65
CA ASN A 283 11.24 17.11 -6.50
C ASN A 283 11.72 16.11 -5.45
N LEU A 284 11.20 14.89 -5.50
CA LEU A 284 11.52 13.82 -4.56
C LEU A 284 13.01 13.46 -4.59
N GLY A 285 13.64 13.37 -3.44
CA GLY A 285 14.92 12.68 -3.29
C GLY A 285 14.71 11.19 -3.06
N ARG A 286 13.87 10.82 -2.07
CA ARG A 286 13.52 9.44 -1.77
C ARG A 286 11.99 9.28 -1.63
N THR A 287 11.37 9.63 -0.51
CA THR A 287 9.98 9.27 -0.21
C THR A 287 9.07 10.50 -0.07
N ALA A 288 7.93 10.50 -0.74
CA ALA A 288 6.96 11.58 -0.63
C ALA A 288 6.18 11.52 0.69
N VAL A 289 5.61 10.36 1.03
CA VAL A 289 4.93 10.14 2.32
C VAL A 289 5.42 8.84 2.92
N PHE A 290 5.92 8.92 4.14
CA PHE A 290 6.52 7.82 4.88
C PHE A 290 5.71 7.50 6.13
N PHE A 291 5.36 6.22 6.33
CA PHE A 291 4.75 5.72 7.56
C PHE A 291 5.63 4.66 8.22
N LEU A 292 5.72 4.72 9.53
CA LEU A 292 6.48 3.77 10.34
C LEU A 292 5.70 3.38 11.59
N TRP A 293 5.44 2.08 11.79
CA TRP A 293 4.73 1.56 12.97
C TRP A 293 3.39 2.27 13.23
N GLY A 294 2.57 2.41 12.17
CA GLY A 294 1.25 2.99 12.20
C GLY A 294 0.15 1.99 11.86
N MET A 295 -1.09 2.35 12.13
CA MET A 295 -2.25 1.57 11.75
C MET A 295 -3.40 2.46 11.28
N HIS A 296 -4.15 1.97 10.27
CA HIS A 296 -5.29 2.69 9.70
C HIS A 296 -4.93 4.08 9.14
N ASP A 297 -3.71 4.25 8.66
CA ASP A 297 -3.26 5.49 8.03
C ASP A 297 -3.84 5.63 6.62
N GLU A 298 -3.96 6.86 6.13
CA GLU A 298 -4.61 7.11 4.85
C GLU A 298 -3.90 8.17 4.01
N VAL A 299 -3.61 7.85 2.73
CA VAL A 299 -3.14 8.83 1.75
C VAL A 299 -4.11 8.85 0.58
N ARG A 300 -4.72 10.01 0.32
CA ARG A 300 -5.70 10.09 -0.76
C ARG A 300 -5.74 11.42 -1.50
N ASP A 301 -6.27 11.34 -2.72
CA ASP A 301 -6.58 12.52 -3.52
C ASP A 301 -5.39 13.46 -3.65
N SER A 302 -4.21 12.92 -3.93
CA SER A 302 -2.95 13.64 -3.89
C SER A 302 -2.13 13.40 -5.16
N TYR A 303 -1.17 14.29 -5.43
CA TYR A 303 -0.27 14.20 -6.56
C TYR A 303 1.18 14.13 -6.10
N PHE A 304 1.89 13.11 -6.58
CA PHE A 304 3.30 12.86 -6.25
C PHE A 304 4.14 12.79 -7.51
N SER A 305 5.26 13.49 -7.55
CA SER A 305 6.10 13.48 -8.74
C SER A 305 7.59 13.66 -8.44
N ALA A 306 8.41 13.02 -9.26
CA ALA A 306 9.86 13.19 -9.26
C ALA A 306 10.30 14.30 -10.24
N HIS A 307 9.58 15.42 -10.29
CA HIS A 307 9.93 16.56 -11.14
C HIS A 307 11.37 17.04 -10.86
N ASN A 308 12.16 17.22 -11.92
CA ASN A 308 13.59 17.55 -11.87
C ASN A 308 14.52 16.51 -11.21
N THR A 309 14.01 15.39 -10.73
CA THR A 309 14.80 14.37 -10.02
C THR A 309 14.61 12.95 -10.59
N GLN A 310 13.94 12.82 -11.73
CA GLN A 310 13.59 11.53 -12.34
C GLN A 310 14.80 10.60 -12.51
N GLY A 311 14.57 9.30 -12.29
CA GLY A 311 15.55 8.23 -12.53
C GLY A 311 16.44 7.92 -11.34
N GLY A 312 16.18 8.48 -10.17
CA GLY A 312 16.81 8.04 -8.93
C GLY A 312 16.36 6.61 -8.57
N PRO A 313 17.27 5.67 -8.29
CA PRO A 313 16.91 4.27 -8.04
C PRO A 313 16.13 4.05 -6.75
N THR A 314 16.03 5.04 -5.90
CA THR A 314 15.37 4.97 -4.58
C THR A 314 14.28 6.03 -4.41
N GLN A 315 13.59 6.39 -5.49
CA GLN A 315 12.49 7.34 -5.42
C GLN A 315 11.17 6.60 -5.21
N TYR A 316 10.52 6.88 -4.08
CA TYR A 316 9.29 6.24 -3.66
C TYR A 316 8.16 7.25 -3.48
N GLY A 317 6.96 6.87 -3.91
CA GLY A 317 5.78 7.70 -3.70
C GLY A 317 5.34 7.61 -2.23
N ILE A 318 4.83 6.45 -1.84
CA ILE A 318 4.41 6.17 -0.48
C ILE A 318 5.15 4.93 0.00
N GLU A 319 5.86 5.07 1.11
CA GLU A 319 6.61 4.00 1.77
C GLU A 319 5.96 3.71 3.13
N LEU A 320 5.66 2.45 3.39
CA LEU A 320 4.98 2.03 4.61
C LEU A 320 5.75 0.89 5.26
N ILE A 321 6.34 1.14 6.41
CA ILE A 321 7.12 0.13 7.15
C ILE A 321 6.34 -0.33 8.38
N SER A 322 6.08 -1.64 8.48
CA SER A 322 5.40 -2.26 9.63
C SER A 322 4.07 -1.58 9.96
N THR A 323 3.25 -1.34 8.92
CA THR A 323 1.93 -0.73 9.07
C THR A 323 0.82 -1.78 8.93
N SER A 324 -0.33 -1.50 9.53
CA SER A 324 -1.51 -2.37 9.44
C SER A 324 -2.73 -1.59 8.95
N PHE A 325 -3.50 -2.16 8.03
CA PHE A 325 -4.74 -1.59 7.51
C PHE A 325 -4.62 -0.15 6.95
N ALA A 326 -3.47 0.22 6.39
CA ALA A 326 -3.32 1.50 5.71
C ALA A 326 -4.16 1.54 4.41
N LYS A 327 -4.55 2.74 3.97
CA LYS A 327 -5.27 2.95 2.71
C LYS A 327 -4.59 4.01 1.86
N VAL A 328 -4.33 3.69 0.58
CA VAL A 328 -3.76 4.58 -0.43
C VAL A 328 -4.74 4.66 -1.59
N GLU A 329 -5.52 5.75 -1.70
CA GLU A 329 -6.68 5.80 -2.58
C GLU A 329 -6.73 7.05 -3.45
N ASN A 330 -7.02 6.87 -4.75
CA ASN A 330 -7.29 7.95 -5.71
C ASN A 330 -6.15 8.98 -5.81
N ASN A 331 -4.90 8.52 -5.80
CA ASN A 331 -3.72 9.36 -5.96
C ASN A 331 -3.19 9.30 -7.41
N ILE A 332 -2.40 10.29 -7.78
CA ILE A 332 -1.69 10.38 -9.05
C ILE A 332 -0.18 10.33 -8.76
N PHE A 333 0.53 9.41 -9.43
CA PHE A 333 1.99 9.28 -9.34
C PHE A 333 2.60 9.45 -10.73
N PHE A 334 3.61 10.31 -10.84
CA PHE A 334 4.26 10.58 -12.12
C PHE A 334 5.79 10.55 -12.03
N GLY A 335 6.40 9.67 -12.80
CA GLY A 335 7.85 9.62 -12.95
C GLY A 335 8.60 9.11 -11.71
N ILE A 336 7.95 8.31 -10.88
CA ILE A 336 8.48 7.76 -9.62
C ILE A 336 8.90 6.31 -9.85
N THR A 337 10.00 5.89 -9.24
CA THR A 337 10.58 4.55 -9.41
C THR A 337 9.66 3.46 -8.83
N ALA A 338 9.25 3.60 -7.57
CA ALA A 338 8.20 2.76 -6.98
C ALA A 338 7.15 3.69 -6.33
N SER A 339 5.98 3.73 -6.92
CA SER A 339 4.92 4.64 -6.45
C SER A 339 4.34 4.22 -5.11
N LEU A 340 4.34 2.92 -4.82
CA LEU A 340 3.92 2.34 -3.56
C LEU A 340 4.91 1.25 -3.14
N LEU A 341 5.51 1.42 -1.97
CA LEU A 341 6.51 0.52 -1.39
C LEU A 341 6.08 0.10 0.03
N PRO A 342 5.22 -0.91 0.16
CA PRO A 342 4.93 -1.48 1.47
C PRO A 342 6.04 -2.45 1.90
N GLU A 343 6.44 -2.36 3.15
CA GLU A 343 7.52 -3.11 3.78
C GLU A 343 7.03 -3.72 5.09
N THR A 344 7.05 -5.04 5.21
CA THR A 344 6.56 -5.75 6.42
C THR A 344 5.14 -5.28 6.83
N SER A 345 4.32 -4.94 5.85
CA SER A 345 3.01 -4.31 6.07
C SER A 345 1.87 -5.29 5.84
N TYR A 346 0.75 -5.07 6.53
CA TYR A 346 -0.34 -5.99 6.62
C TYR A 346 -1.67 -5.34 6.22
N ALA A 347 -2.50 -6.07 5.44
CA ALA A 347 -3.86 -5.70 5.02
C ALA A 347 -4.01 -4.27 4.45
N LEU A 348 -2.96 -3.75 3.80
CA LEU A 348 -3.00 -2.50 3.04
C LEU A 348 -4.04 -2.59 1.93
N VAL A 349 -4.76 -1.50 1.68
CA VAL A 349 -5.56 -1.30 0.46
C VAL A 349 -4.95 -0.17 -0.37
N ALA A 350 -4.58 -0.48 -1.62
CA ALA A 350 -4.25 0.52 -2.63
C ALA A 350 -5.31 0.52 -3.72
N GLY A 351 -6.15 1.57 -3.74
CA GLY A 351 -7.34 1.61 -4.58
C GLY A 351 -7.40 2.80 -5.53
N TYR A 352 -7.72 2.55 -6.80
CA TYR A 352 -8.02 3.57 -7.82
C TYR A 352 -6.93 4.62 -8.02
N ASN A 353 -5.66 4.27 -7.80
CA ASN A 353 -4.53 5.15 -8.06
C ASN A 353 -4.17 5.13 -9.55
N TYR A 354 -3.70 6.26 -10.05
CA TYR A 354 -3.18 6.42 -11.40
C TYR A 354 -1.67 6.60 -11.36
N VAL A 355 -0.94 5.64 -11.93
CA VAL A 355 0.52 5.62 -11.98
C VAL A 355 0.97 5.67 -13.43
N LEU A 356 1.89 6.55 -13.73
CA LEU A 356 2.44 6.66 -15.08
C LEU A 356 3.90 7.09 -15.07
N ASN A 357 4.61 6.70 -16.14
CA ASN A 357 6.03 6.98 -16.32
C ASN A 357 6.92 6.46 -15.19
N THR A 358 6.62 5.27 -14.67
CA THR A 358 7.52 4.57 -13.76
C THR A 358 8.94 4.54 -14.36
N ALA A 359 9.96 4.70 -13.51
CA ALA A 359 11.34 4.73 -13.96
C ALA A 359 11.72 3.43 -14.73
N PRO A 360 12.56 3.52 -15.76
CA PRO A 360 12.91 2.35 -16.56
C PRO A 360 13.79 1.37 -15.77
N GLY A 361 13.54 0.07 -15.93
CA GLY A 361 14.38 -0.98 -15.40
C GLY A 361 13.58 -2.24 -15.02
N PRO A 362 14.22 -3.42 -15.04
CA PRO A 362 13.56 -4.67 -14.66
C PRO A 362 13.43 -4.86 -13.14
N GLN A 363 13.98 -3.95 -12.34
CA GLN A 363 14.09 -4.08 -10.89
C GLN A 363 12.99 -3.36 -10.12
N PHE A 364 12.15 -2.53 -10.79
CA PHE A 364 11.19 -1.68 -10.12
C PHE A 364 9.83 -1.76 -10.77
N GLY A 365 8.80 -1.97 -9.96
CA GLY A 365 7.40 -1.94 -10.34
C GLY A 365 6.69 -0.68 -9.84
N SER A 366 5.55 -0.33 -10.43
CA SER A 366 4.72 0.77 -9.94
C SER A 366 4.28 0.55 -8.49
N PHE A 367 3.85 -0.68 -8.18
CA PHE A 367 3.59 -1.16 -6.83
C PHE A 367 4.53 -2.32 -6.53
N GLU A 368 5.30 -2.17 -5.46
CA GLU A 368 6.41 -3.06 -5.14
C GLU A 368 6.42 -3.43 -3.65
N PRO A 369 5.66 -4.46 -3.23
CA PRO A 369 5.86 -5.05 -1.91
C PRO A 369 7.31 -5.47 -1.72
N HIS A 370 7.97 -4.90 -0.74
CA HIS A 370 9.39 -5.04 -0.45
C HIS A 370 9.58 -5.45 1.00
N LEU A 371 10.66 -6.10 1.35
CA LEU A 371 10.91 -6.71 2.66
C LEU A 371 9.91 -7.79 3.09
N ALA A 372 10.36 -8.69 3.94
CA ALA A 372 9.53 -9.70 4.57
C ALA A 372 8.78 -9.12 5.79
N HIS A 373 7.53 -9.36 6.01
CA HIS A 373 6.65 -10.13 5.16
C HIS A 373 5.40 -9.30 4.88
N ASN A 374 5.18 -8.91 3.64
CA ASN A 374 3.96 -8.23 3.27
C ASN A 374 2.84 -9.25 3.09
N TYR A 375 1.69 -9.03 3.74
CA TYR A 375 0.67 -10.07 3.89
C TYR A 375 -0.73 -9.52 3.73
N LEU A 376 -1.59 -10.24 2.96
CA LEU A 376 -3.01 -9.93 2.77
C LEU A 376 -3.29 -8.50 2.26
N GLN A 377 -2.43 -7.94 1.44
CA GLN A 377 -2.66 -6.64 0.81
C GLN A 377 -3.67 -6.75 -0.34
N LEU A 378 -4.40 -5.67 -0.60
CA LEU A 378 -5.32 -5.54 -1.74
C LEU A 378 -4.90 -4.38 -2.64
N TYR A 379 -4.63 -4.66 -3.90
CA TYR A 379 -4.46 -3.67 -4.97
C TYR A 379 -5.69 -3.74 -5.86
N GLU A 380 -6.54 -2.70 -5.85
CA GLU A 380 -7.83 -2.75 -6.53
C GLU A 380 -8.11 -1.50 -7.37
N GLY A 381 -8.51 -1.71 -8.61
CA GLY A 381 -9.03 -0.64 -9.46
C GLY A 381 -7.98 0.35 -9.97
N ASN A 382 -6.69 0.06 -9.80
CA ASN A 382 -5.61 0.95 -10.20
C ASN A 382 -5.36 0.90 -11.71
N VAL A 383 -4.88 2.00 -12.27
CA VAL A 383 -4.28 2.07 -13.62
C VAL A 383 -2.79 2.32 -13.43
N LEU A 384 -1.97 1.36 -13.83
CA LEU A 384 -0.52 1.36 -13.57
C LEU A 384 0.26 0.57 -14.63
N ASP A 385 1.58 0.70 -14.60
CA ASP A 385 2.48 -0.01 -15.51
C ASP A 385 2.67 -1.46 -15.06
N GLU A 386 3.11 -1.69 -13.83
CA GLU A 386 3.52 -3.02 -13.34
C GLU A 386 3.21 -3.21 -11.86
N ILE A 387 2.75 -4.40 -11.48
CA ILE A 387 2.74 -4.88 -10.10
C ILE A 387 3.89 -5.88 -9.97
N MET A 388 4.82 -5.60 -9.06
CA MET A 388 5.98 -6.43 -8.81
C MET A 388 6.01 -6.88 -7.36
N TYR A 389 5.97 -8.18 -7.12
CA TYR A 389 6.25 -8.78 -5.81
C TYR A 389 7.70 -9.22 -5.82
N ASP A 390 8.57 -8.43 -5.23
CA ASP A 390 10.00 -8.71 -5.20
C ASP A 390 10.40 -9.70 -4.09
N ASN A 391 11.65 -10.12 -4.10
CA ASN A 391 12.26 -10.95 -3.07
C ASN A 391 13.67 -10.49 -2.69
N VAL A 392 13.97 -9.22 -2.93
CA VAL A 392 15.33 -8.68 -2.69
C VAL A 392 15.73 -8.78 -1.22
N TRP A 393 14.81 -8.48 -0.31
CA TRP A 393 15.02 -8.51 1.15
C TRP A 393 13.99 -9.39 1.87
N GLY A 394 13.59 -10.47 1.25
CA GLY A 394 12.57 -11.37 1.74
C GLY A 394 11.30 -11.33 0.89
N SER A 395 10.38 -12.25 1.16
CA SER A 395 9.20 -12.48 0.33
C SER A 395 7.91 -11.94 0.92
N SER A 396 6.87 -11.93 0.10
CA SER A 396 5.49 -11.61 0.44
C SER A 396 4.58 -12.82 0.18
N SER A 397 3.37 -12.83 0.75
CA SER A 397 2.40 -13.87 0.41
C SER A 397 0.95 -13.41 0.55
N HIS A 398 0.01 -14.15 -0.08
CA HIS A 398 -1.44 -13.97 0.05
C HIS A 398 -1.95 -12.56 -0.33
N ASN A 399 -1.18 -11.79 -1.12
CA ASN A 399 -1.60 -10.49 -1.61
C ASN A 399 -2.52 -10.65 -2.83
N THR A 400 -3.42 -9.69 -3.01
CA THR A 400 -4.47 -9.73 -4.04
C THR A 400 -4.37 -8.52 -4.97
N ALA A 401 -4.29 -8.77 -6.28
CA ALA A 401 -4.52 -7.79 -7.32
C ALA A 401 -5.90 -8.03 -7.93
N PHE A 402 -6.82 -7.05 -7.80
CA PHE A 402 -8.19 -7.17 -8.24
C PHE A 402 -8.62 -5.96 -9.09
N ARG A 403 -9.19 -6.22 -10.28
CA ARG A 403 -9.72 -5.17 -11.16
C ARG A 403 -8.74 -4.03 -11.49
N ASN A 404 -7.42 -4.33 -11.59
CA ASN A 404 -6.43 -3.34 -12.05
C ASN A 404 -6.28 -3.40 -13.57
N LEU A 405 -5.91 -2.28 -14.18
CA LEU A 405 -5.24 -2.26 -15.46
C LEU A 405 -3.72 -2.22 -15.22
N ALA A 406 -3.06 -3.34 -15.45
CA ALA A 406 -1.60 -3.46 -15.44
C ALA A 406 -1.13 -3.54 -16.90
N SER A 407 -0.70 -2.41 -17.45
CA SER A 407 -0.40 -2.31 -18.88
C SER A 407 0.93 -2.95 -19.29
N GLY A 408 1.85 -3.15 -18.34
CA GLY A 408 3.23 -3.59 -18.60
C GLY A 408 4.05 -2.57 -19.40
N HIS A 409 3.52 -1.38 -19.62
CA HIS A 409 4.11 -0.39 -20.50
C HIS A 409 4.09 1.01 -19.90
N SER A 410 5.22 1.70 -19.97
CA SER A 410 5.33 3.14 -19.76
C SER A 410 6.16 3.79 -20.86
N LEU A 411 6.04 5.13 -21.01
CA LEU A 411 6.78 5.87 -22.03
C LEU A 411 8.29 5.70 -21.89
N ASN A 412 8.79 5.50 -20.69
CA ASN A 412 10.22 5.36 -20.39
C ASN A 412 10.71 3.91 -20.44
N LYS A 413 9.81 2.92 -20.50
CA LYS A 413 10.14 1.49 -20.52
C LYS A 413 10.13 0.96 -21.94
N THR A 414 11.30 0.87 -22.57
CA THR A 414 11.44 0.50 -23.97
C THR A 414 11.69 -0.99 -24.20
N SER A 415 12.07 -1.74 -23.15
CA SER A 415 12.33 -3.17 -23.18
C SER A 415 11.86 -3.83 -21.91
N TYR A 416 11.70 -5.15 -21.93
CA TYR A 416 11.23 -5.94 -20.78
C TYR A 416 9.95 -5.36 -20.16
N ARG A 417 8.92 -5.29 -20.98
CA ARG A 417 7.61 -4.84 -20.56
C ARG A 417 6.88 -6.02 -19.94
N VAL A 418 6.72 -5.97 -18.62
CA VAL A 418 6.02 -6.99 -17.83
C VAL A 418 4.89 -6.31 -17.07
N ALA A 419 3.71 -6.89 -17.12
CA ALA A 419 2.55 -6.32 -16.43
C ALA A 419 2.48 -6.77 -14.96
N ILE A 420 2.77 -8.06 -14.71
CA ILE A 420 2.76 -8.63 -13.37
C ILE A 420 3.99 -9.50 -13.19
N LYS A 421 4.81 -9.16 -12.20
CA LYS A 421 6.00 -9.89 -11.82
C LYS A 421 5.84 -10.45 -10.40
N VAL A 422 6.02 -11.76 -10.26
CA VAL A 422 6.01 -12.45 -8.98
C VAL A 422 7.31 -13.22 -8.86
N ASN A 423 8.28 -12.63 -8.16
CA ASN A 423 9.59 -13.26 -7.98
C ASN A 423 9.48 -14.52 -7.13
N GLY A 424 10.47 -15.39 -7.22
CA GLY A 424 10.55 -16.61 -6.41
C GLY A 424 10.34 -16.33 -4.93
N ASP A 425 9.89 -17.34 -4.17
CA ASP A 425 9.53 -17.29 -2.75
C ASP A 425 8.28 -16.44 -2.42
N ASN A 426 7.67 -15.77 -3.39
CA ASN A 426 6.38 -15.10 -3.21
C ASN A 426 5.23 -16.06 -3.53
N HIS A 427 4.54 -16.55 -2.51
CA HIS A 427 3.57 -17.64 -2.63
C HIS A 427 2.13 -17.16 -2.38
N TYR A 428 1.17 -17.94 -2.93
CA TYR A 428 -0.27 -17.78 -2.68
C TYR A 428 -0.86 -16.41 -3.07
N MET A 429 -0.29 -15.75 -4.09
CA MET A 429 -0.84 -14.50 -4.62
C MET A 429 -2.16 -14.74 -5.36
N ASN A 430 -3.03 -13.72 -5.39
CA ASN A 430 -4.30 -13.76 -6.12
C ASN A 430 -4.33 -12.66 -7.17
N ILE A 431 -4.40 -13.04 -8.44
CA ILE A 431 -4.50 -12.14 -9.60
C ILE A 431 -5.88 -12.37 -10.24
N VAL A 432 -6.85 -11.54 -9.87
CA VAL A 432 -8.27 -11.81 -10.14
C VAL A 432 -8.94 -10.63 -10.84
N GLY A 433 -9.63 -10.89 -11.95
CA GLY A 433 -10.49 -9.89 -12.60
C GLY A 433 -9.78 -8.66 -13.16
N ASN A 434 -8.47 -8.74 -13.40
CA ASN A 434 -7.68 -7.62 -13.93
C ASN A 434 -7.79 -7.53 -15.46
N VAL A 435 -7.35 -6.41 -16.01
CA VAL A 435 -7.05 -6.19 -17.42
C VAL A 435 -5.53 -6.09 -17.55
N ILE A 436 -4.90 -7.05 -18.25
CA ILE A 436 -3.46 -7.28 -18.21
C ILE A 436 -2.86 -7.12 -19.60
N GLY A 437 -1.75 -6.40 -19.68
CA GLY A 437 -0.98 -6.23 -20.90
C GLY A 437 -1.57 -5.17 -21.86
N ASP A 438 -0.86 -4.99 -22.96
CA ASP A 438 -1.23 -4.12 -24.07
C ASP A 438 -1.01 -4.88 -25.39
N PRO A 439 -2.06 -5.09 -26.22
CA PRO A 439 -1.96 -5.80 -27.49
C PRO A 439 -0.95 -5.21 -28.49
N ALA A 440 -0.54 -3.97 -28.31
CA ALA A 440 0.49 -3.35 -29.16
C ALA A 440 1.91 -3.81 -28.80
N TYR A 441 2.11 -4.39 -27.64
CA TYR A 441 3.45 -4.76 -27.13
C TYR A 441 3.55 -6.22 -26.71
N HIS A 442 2.56 -6.77 -26.01
CA HIS A 442 2.63 -8.11 -25.44
C HIS A 442 2.30 -9.18 -26.48
N THR A 443 3.22 -10.11 -26.68
CA THR A 443 3.07 -11.23 -27.60
C THR A 443 3.17 -12.58 -26.92
N ARG A 444 3.56 -12.61 -25.63
CA ARG A 444 3.72 -13.81 -24.84
C ARG A 444 3.03 -13.65 -23.48
N TYR A 445 2.27 -14.66 -23.09
CA TYR A 445 1.53 -14.64 -21.83
C TYR A 445 2.46 -14.68 -20.61
N ARG A 446 3.48 -15.56 -20.65
CA ARG A 446 4.48 -15.63 -19.60
C ARG A 446 5.88 -15.83 -20.17
N CYS A 447 6.87 -15.48 -19.36
CA CYS A 447 8.23 -15.90 -19.61
C CYS A 447 8.40 -17.36 -19.25
N ASP A 448 9.01 -18.15 -20.15
CA ASP A 448 9.44 -19.52 -19.88
C ASP A 448 10.96 -19.65 -20.08
N ASP A 449 11.55 -20.71 -19.53
CA ASP A 449 12.99 -20.92 -19.53
C ASP A 449 13.57 -21.24 -20.93
N VAL A 450 12.72 -21.60 -21.89
CA VAL A 450 13.18 -22.22 -23.16
C VAL A 450 13.38 -21.21 -24.27
N ASP A 451 12.69 -20.07 -24.23
CA ASP A 451 12.65 -19.11 -25.33
C ASP A 451 12.73 -17.66 -24.81
N ARG A 452 13.92 -17.29 -24.36
CA ARG A 452 14.21 -15.97 -23.78
C ARG A 452 14.82 -15.03 -24.79
N SER A 453 14.16 -13.91 -25.03
CA SER A 453 14.78 -12.77 -25.70
C SER A 453 14.74 -11.55 -24.77
N PRO A 454 15.84 -10.80 -24.62
CA PRO A 454 15.82 -9.56 -23.85
C PRO A 454 14.89 -8.49 -24.41
N THR A 455 14.36 -8.70 -25.60
CA THR A 455 13.40 -7.80 -26.26
C THR A 455 11.95 -8.25 -26.10
N ASP A 456 11.72 -9.46 -25.56
CA ASP A 456 10.35 -9.98 -25.39
C ASP A 456 9.59 -9.24 -24.30
N ASN A 457 8.32 -9.07 -24.55
CA ASN A 457 7.37 -8.43 -23.64
C ASN A 457 6.38 -9.49 -23.17
N PHE A 458 6.33 -9.70 -21.87
CA PHE A 458 5.52 -10.72 -21.23
C PHE A 458 4.42 -10.09 -20.39
N GLU A 459 3.27 -10.72 -20.29
CA GLU A 459 2.28 -10.31 -19.30
C GLU A 459 2.70 -10.72 -17.89
N PHE A 460 3.29 -11.91 -17.77
CA PHE A 460 3.76 -12.45 -16.48
C PHE A 460 5.24 -12.82 -16.50
N ASP A 461 5.96 -12.48 -15.44
CA ASP A 461 7.24 -13.06 -15.04
C ASP A 461 7.07 -13.74 -13.69
N LEU A 462 7.17 -15.06 -13.62
CA LEU A 462 6.79 -15.86 -12.46
C LEU A 462 7.93 -16.77 -11.99
N GLY A 463 8.21 -16.76 -10.68
CA GLY A 463 9.07 -17.75 -10.02
C GLY A 463 10.57 -17.53 -10.16
N PHE A 464 11.03 -16.55 -10.90
CA PHE A 464 12.46 -16.23 -10.99
C PHE A 464 12.88 -15.35 -9.80
N TRP A 465 14.07 -15.59 -9.26
CA TRP A 465 14.55 -14.79 -8.13
C TRP A 465 14.94 -13.35 -8.51
N GLY A 466 15.30 -13.11 -9.71
CA GLY A 466 15.55 -11.76 -10.21
C GLY A 466 14.63 -11.45 -11.38
N SER A 467 14.90 -12.07 -12.51
CA SER A 467 14.14 -11.86 -13.73
C SER A 467 14.32 -13.05 -14.64
N CYS A 468 13.28 -13.43 -15.34
CA CYS A 468 13.31 -14.42 -16.41
C CYS A 468 14.41 -14.13 -17.44
N GLN A 469 14.70 -12.87 -17.73
CA GLN A 469 15.78 -12.50 -18.68
C GLN A 469 17.15 -13.01 -18.27
N ASN A 470 17.42 -13.14 -16.97
CA ASN A 470 18.70 -13.58 -16.44
C ASN A 470 18.91 -15.10 -16.58
N GLY A 471 17.84 -15.84 -16.85
CA GLY A 471 17.88 -17.28 -16.91
C GLY A 471 17.93 -17.96 -15.55
N ILE A 472 17.87 -19.29 -15.56
CA ILE A 472 18.02 -20.11 -14.36
C ILE A 472 19.49 -20.41 -14.14
N ASP A 473 20.01 -20.00 -13.00
CA ASP A 473 21.34 -20.37 -12.50
C ASP A 473 21.35 -20.39 -10.97
N SER A 474 22.51 -20.56 -10.35
CA SER A 474 22.64 -20.60 -8.88
C SER A 474 22.33 -19.27 -8.20
N LYS A 475 22.31 -18.14 -8.93
CA LYS A 475 21.98 -16.81 -8.42
C LYS A 475 20.57 -16.39 -8.78
N ASN A 476 19.96 -17.05 -9.75
CA ASN A 476 18.60 -16.81 -10.19
C ASN A 476 17.85 -18.15 -10.32
N PRO A 477 17.64 -18.88 -9.21
CA PRO A 477 16.90 -20.15 -9.23
C PRO A 477 15.44 -19.89 -9.62
N TYR A 478 14.79 -20.94 -10.11
CA TYR A 478 13.37 -20.91 -10.42
C TYR A 478 12.57 -21.59 -9.31
N ASP A 479 11.62 -20.88 -8.74
CA ASP A 479 10.70 -21.41 -7.73
C ASP A 479 9.37 -21.84 -8.36
N THR A 480 9.18 -23.13 -8.46
CA THR A 480 7.94 -23.72 -8.98
C THR A 480 6.74 -23.50 -8.08
N VAL A 481 6.94 -23.26 -6.78
CA VAL A 481 5.85 -23.05 -5.82
C VAL A 481 5.22 -21.67 -6.02
N THR A 482 6.00 -20.67 -6.42
CA THR A 482 5.45 -19.36 -6.80
C THR A 482 4.35 -19.53 -7.86
N GLU A 483 4.63 -20.26 -8.93
CA GLU A 483 3.64 -20.48 -10.00
C GLU A 483 2.51 -21.40 -9.55
N SER A 484 2.83 -22.54 -8.91
CA SER A 484 1.84 -23.55 -8.53
C SER A 484 0.90 -23.13 -7.41
N SER A 485 1.24 -22.11 -6.65
CA SER A 485 0.38 -21.53 -5.60
C SER A 485 -0.37 -20.26 -6.04
N LEU A 486 -0.03 -19.71 -7.21
CA LEU A 486 -0.61 -18.48 -7.75
C LEU A 486 -2.03 -18.72 -8.25
N MET A 487 -2.98 -17.91 -7.80
CA MET A 487 -4.33 -17.89 -8.36
C MET A 487 -4.42 -16.82 -9.47
N ARG A 488 -4.72 -17.25 -10.72
CA ARG A 488 -5.03 -16.36 -11.86
C ARG A 488 -6.46 -16.65 -12.32
N TRP A 489 -7.41 -15.78 -12.00
CA TRP A 489 -8.81 -16.08 -12.21
C TRP A 489 -9.59 -14.95 -12.86
N GLY A 490 -10.21 -15.21 -13.99
CA GLY A 490 -11.10 -14.25 -14.67
C GLY A 490 -10.40 -12.97 -15.07
N ASN A 491 -9.16 -13.04 -15.52
CA ASN A 491 -8.47 -11.86 -16.05
C ASN A 491 -8.75 -11.74 -17.55
N TRP A 492 -8.87 -10.52 -18.06
CA TRP A 492 -8.71 -10.25 -19.47
C TRP A 492 -7.23 -10.00 -19.75
N ASP A 493 -6.67 -10.65 -20.74
CA ASP A 493 -5.28 -10.47 -21.13
C ASP A 493 -5.10 -10.24 -22.63
N ALA A 494 -4.11 -9.42 -22.98
CA ALA A 494 -3.87 -8.99 -24.35
C ALA A 494 -3.42 -10.14 -25.26
N VAL A 495 -2.64 -11.08 -24.75
CA VAL A 495 -2.13 -12.21 -25.54
C VAL A 495 -3.25 -13.18 -25.89
N THR A 496 -4.11 -13.52 -24.93
CA THR A 496 -5.32 -14.33 -25.19
C THR A 496 -6.26 -13.62 -26.18
N TYR A 497 -6.44 -12.30 -26.04
CA TYR A 497 -7.24 -11.50 -26.98
C TYR A 497 -6.71 -11.59 -28.40
N LEU A 498 -5.40 -11.43 -28.61
CA LEU A 498 -4.75 -11.55 -29.92
C LEU A 498 -4.84 -12.97 -30.49
N ALA A 499 -4.61 -13.99 -29.66
CA ALA A 499 -4.70 -15.39 -30.07
C ALA A 499 -6.11 -15.77 -30.53
N ASN A 500 -7.15 -15.15 -29.96
CA ASN A 500 -8.54 -15.32 -30.35
C ASN A 500 -9.00 -14.36 -31.47
N GLY A 501 -8.08 -13.80 -32.23
CA GLY A 501 -8.38 -12.92 -33.36
C GLY A 501 -9.05 -11.60 -32.97
N GLY A 502 -8.79 -11.10 -31.76
CA GLY A 502 -9.32 -9.82 -31.29
C GLY A 502 -10.79 -9.88 -30.83
N THR A 503 -11.29 -11.03 -30.41
CA THR A 503 -12.71 -11.19 -30.02
C THR A 503 -12.92 -11.45 -28.52
N ASN A 504 -12.04 -12.20 -27.89
CA ASN A 504 -12.16 -12.55 -26.46
C ASN A 504 -10.76 -12.69 -25.83
N GLY A 505 -10.52 -11.95 -24.77
CA GLY A 505 -9.28 -12.00 -23.98
C GLY A 505 -9.48 -12.54 -22.57
N VAL A 506 -10.69 -12.99 -22.19
CA VAL A 506 -10.96 -13.45 -20.81
C VAL A 506 -10.50 -14.89 -20.61
N ARG A 507 -9.72 -15.09 -19.56
CA ARG A 507 -9.16 -16.38 -19.14
C ARG A 507 -9.67 -16.74 -17.74
N TRP A 508 -10.42 -17.84 -17.66
CA TRP A 508 -11.00 -18.34 -16.41
C TRP A 508 -10.26 -19.55 -15.86
N CYS A 509 -9.26 -20.04 -16.54
CA CYS A 509 -8.53 -21.25 -16.15
C CYS A 509 -9.40 -22.46 -15.83
N THR A 510 -10.47 -22.68 -16.63
CA THR A 510 -11.28 -23.90 -16.58
C THR A 510 -10.82 -24.86 -17.66
N ASN A 511 -10.93 -26.17 -17.43
CA ASN A 511 -10.59 -27.24 -18.37
C ASN A 511 -11.36 -27.21 -19.70
N SER A 512 -12.18 -26.19 -19.95
CA SER A 512 -13.01 -26.08 -21.13
C SER A 512 -12.48 -25.03 -22.10
N GLY A 513 -11.67 -25.43 -23.05
CA GLY A 513 -11.67 -24.84 -24.36
C GLY A 513 -10.64 -23.80 -24.73
N VAL A 514 -9.82 -23.30 -23.83
CA VAL A 514 -8.60 -22.59 -24.21
C VAL A 514 -7.46 -23.54 -23.87
N GLY A 515 -6.80 -24.09 -24.86
CA GLY A 515 -5.82 -25.16 -24.70
C GLY A 515 -4.56 -24.73 -23.92
N ASN A 516 -4.69 -24.51 -22.64
CA ASN A 516 -3.65 -24.02 -21.77
C ASN A 516 -3.31 -25.03 -20.70
N SER A 517 -2.16 -25.69 -20.93
CA SER A 517 -1.42 -26.38 -19.89
C SER A 517 -1.07 -25.46 -18.70
N GLU A 518 -1.18 -24.15 -18.87
CA GLU A 518 -0.89 -23.09 -17.91
C GLU A 518 -1.94 -22.91 -16.81
N CYS A 519 -3.15 -23.45 -17.03
CA CYS A 519 -4.22 -23.41 -16.05
C CYS A 519 -4.41 -24.74 -15.31
N THR A 520 -3.51 -25.70 -15.48
CA THR A 520 -3.61 -27.01 -14.85
C THR A 520 -2.98 -26.98 -13.46
N GLY A 521 -3.79 -26.90 -12.44
CA GLY A 521 -3.41 -27.10 -11.06
C GLY A 521 -3.30 -25.84 -10.21
N ASP A 522 -2.89 -24.73 -10.79
CA ASP A 522 -2.45 -23.54 -10.09
C ASP A 522 -3.62 -22.69 -9.59
N GLU A 523 -4.63 -22.54 -10.43
CA GLU A 523 -5.75 -21.64 -10.15
C GLU A 523 -6.89 -22.31 -9.40
N THR A 524 -6.79 -23.59 -9.16
CA THR A 524 -7.76 -24.36 -8.39
C THR A 524 -7.19 -24.63 -7.02
N ALA A 525 -6.91 -23.73 -6.20
CA ALA A 525 -6.55 -23.84 -4.77
C ALA A 525 -6.43 -25.28 -4.15
N SER A 526 -6.56 -26.31 -4.96
CA SER A 526 -6.49 -27.73 -4.59
C SER A 526 -5.06 -28.18 -4.26
N THR A 527 -4.07 -27.40 -4.64
CA THR A 527 -2.66 -27.70 -4.37
C THR A 527 -2.11 -26.98 -3.15
N ASP A 528 -2.87 -26.03 -2.57
CA ASP A 528 -2.49 -25.41 -1.30
C ASP A 528 -2.79 -26.42 -0.16
N PRO A 529 -1.78 -27.02 0.47
CA PRO A 529 -2.00 -27.96 1.56
C PRO A 529 -2.66 -27.33 2.79
N ALA A 530 -2.62 -26.00 2.91
CA ALA A 530 -3.33 -25.27 3.95
C ALA A 530 -4.82 -25.07 3.65
N PHE A 531 -5.25 -25.24 2.37
CA PHE A 531 -6.60 -24.94 1.92
C PHE A 531 -7.17 -25.98 0.95
N PRO A 532 -7.27 -27.24 1.35
CA PRO A 532 -7.77 -28.29 0.47
C PRO A 532 -9.27 -28.06 0.16
N GLY A 533 -9.61 -28.04 -1.12
CA GLY A 533 -11.00 -28.30 -1.53
C GLY A 533 -11.88 -27.09 -1.76
N LEU A 534 -11.40 -25.98 -2.37
CA LEU A 534 -12.33 -25.05 -2.98
C LEU A 534 -12.96 -25.64 -4.25
N ALA A 535 -14.27 -25.60 -4.30
CA ALA A 535 -15.00 -25.63 -5.56
C ALA A 535 -14.51 -24.46 -6.43
N HIS A 536 -14.56 -24.61 -7.75
CA HIS A 536 -14.16 -23.53 -8.68
C HIS A 536 -14.74 -22.20 -8.23
N PRO A 537 -13.94 -21.11 -8.20
CA PRO A 537 -14.41 -19.79 -7.86
C PRO A 537 -15.58 -19.35 -8.77
N SER A 538 -16.39 -18.43 -8.27
CA SER A 538 -17.47 -17.85 -9.06
C SER A 538 -16.93 -17.11 -10.28
N HIS A 539 -17.61 -17.23 -11.43
CA HIS A 539 -17.38 -16.38 -12.61
C HIS A 539 -18.07 -15.00 -12.48
N ILE A 540 -18.83 -14.77 -11.41
CA ILE A 540 -19.45 -13.47 -11.13
C ILE A 540 -18.52 -12.73 -10.17
N LEU A 541 -17.81 -11.74 -10.70
CA LEU A 541 -16.92 -10.92 -9.92
C LEU A 541 -17.69 -9.79 -9.22
N PRO A 542 -17.46 -9.53 -7.93
CA PRO A 542 -18.03 -8.36 -7.26
C PRO A 542 -17.45 -7.08 -7.83
N ALA A 543 -18.11 -5.95 -7.57
CA ALA A 543 -17.62 -4.67 -8.03
C ALA A 543 -16.35 -4.20 -7.28
N SER A 544 -16.21 -4.58 -6.00
CA SER A 544 -15.07 -4.28 -5.14
C SER A 544 -14.93 -5.31 -4.04
N PHE A 545 -13.72 -5.52 -3.54
CA PHE A 545 -13.44 -6.32 -2.35
C PHE A 545 -13.44 -5.50 -1.05
N TYR A 546 -13.34 -4.16 -1.12
CA TYR A 546 -13.30 -3.32 0.08
C TYR A 546 -14.42 -2.27 0.16
N LEU A 547 -14.99 -1.83 -0.97
CA LEU A 547 -16.08 -0.85 -1.00
C LEU A 547 -17.45 -1.52 -1.03
N ALA A 548 -18.37 -1.02 -0.22
CA ALA A 548 -19.75 -1.50 -0.18
C ALA A 548 -20.57 -1.08 -1.41
N GLY A 549 -20.16 -0.04 -2.12
CA GLY A 549 -20.83 0.50 -3.29
C GLY A 549 -19.98 1.54 -4.00
N LYS A 550 -20.50 2.09 -5.10
CA LYS A 550 -19.83 3.15 -5.85
C LYS A 550 -19.59 4.37 -4.94
N PRO A 551 -18.33 4.79 -4.73
CA PRO A 551 -18.06 5.97 -3.92
C PRO A 551 -18.49 7.25 -4.63
N SER A 552 -18.88 8.27 -3.86
CA SER A 552 -19.40 9.54 -4.38
C SER A 552 -18.39 10.29 -5.26
N TRP A 553 -17.10 10.20 -4.93
CA TRP A 553 -16.02 10.83 -5.70
C TRP A 553 -15.77 10.19 -7.06
N PHE A 554 -16.35 9.00 -7.33
CA PHE A 554 -16.33 8.38 -8.66
C PHE A 554 -17.23 9.12 -9.66
N SER A 555 -18.13 9.96 -9.17
CA SER A 555 -19.00 10.83 -9.99
C SER A 555 -19.67 10.07 -11.15
N ASN A 556 -19.50 10.53 -12.39
CA ASN A 556 -20.12 9.95 -13.59
C ASN A 556 -19.29 8.81 -14.22
N VAL A 557 -18.14 8.44 -13.67
CA VAL A 557 -17.34 7.32 -14.16
C VAL A 557 -18.09 6.01 -13.94
N ILE A 558 -18.03 5.09 -14.92
CA ILE A 558 -18.58 3.73 -14.73
C ILE A 558 -17.88 3.03 -13.55
N TRP A 559 -18.64 2.27 -12.77
CA TRP A 559 -18.08 1.51 -11.64
C TRP A 559 -18.69 0.11 -11.57
N PRO A 560 -17.87 -0.97 -11.47
CA PRO A 560 -16.40 -0.93 -11.51
C PRO A 560 -15.89 -0.38 -12.84
N ALA A 561 -14.73 0.28 -12.80
CA ALA A 561 -14.15 0.90 -14.00
C ALA A 561 -13.36 -0.11 -14.85
N ILE A 562 -12.82 -1.16 -14.22
CA ILE A 562 -11.89 -2.11 -14.83
C ILE A 562 -12.34 -3.54 -14.52
N GLY A 563 -12.24 -4.41 -15.52
CA GLY A 563 -12.50 -5.84 -15.34
C GLY A 563 -12.98 -6.53 -16.61
N PRO A 564 -12.90 -7.86 -16.65
CA PRO A 564 -13.30 -8.67 -17.82
C PRO A 564 -14.81 -8.57 -18.12
N ASP A 565 -15.60 -8.22 -17.13
CA ASP A 565 -17.07 -8.04 -17.16
C ASP A 565 -17.49 -6.58 -17.38
N VAL A 566 -16.54 -5.65 -17.51
CA VAL A 566 -16.81 -4.24 -17.82
C VAL A 566 -16.99 -4.07 -19.32
N THR A 567 -18.01 -3.27 -19.69
CA THR A 567 -18.22 -2.78 -21.06
C THR A 567 -18.18 -1.25 -21.01
N CYS A 568 -17.01 -0.71 -21.28
CA CYS A 568 -16.79 0.72 -21.35
C CYS A 568 -17.41 1.30 -22.61
N THR A 569 -18.16 2.41 -22.48
CA THR A 569 -18.75 3.15 -23.60
C THR A 569 -18.31 4.62 -23.64
N THR A 570 -17.74 5.13 -22.58
CA THR A 570 -17.31 6.53 -22.45
C THR A 570 -16.02 6.59 -21.62
N ASN A 571 -15.06 7.39 -22.03
CA ASN A 571 -13.74 7.50 -21.42
C ASN A 571 -13.02 6.15 -21.33
N CYS A 572 -13.12 5.34 -22.37
CA CYS A 572 -12.44 4.05 -22.42
C CYS A 572 -10.93 4.24 -22.58
N ILE A 573 -10.17 3.36 -21.93
CA ILE A 573 -8.73 3.28 -22.12
C ILE A 573 -8.45 2.48 -23.40
N ALA A 574 -7.55 2.99 -24.24
CA ALA A 574 -7.17 2.34 -25.49
C ALA A 574 -6.53 0.94 -25.22
N ASN A 575 -6.58 0.08 -26.23
CA ASN A 575 -5.96 -1.26 -26.19
C ASN A 575 -6.46 -2.22 -25.10
N THR A 576 -7.65 -1.97 -24.54
CA THR A 576 -8.26 -2.81 -23.48
C THR A 576 -9.53 -3.52 -23.94
N ALA A 577 -9.83 -3.53 -25.24
CA ALA A 577 -11.07 -4.06 -25.82
C ALA A 577 -12.35 -3.58 -25.09
N ASN A 578 -12.33 -2.35 -24.57
CA ASN A 578 -13.38 -1.73 -23.75
C ASN A 578 -13.58 -2.35 -22.36
N HIS A 579 -12.62 -3.12 -21.83
CA HIS A 579 -12.68 -3.68 -20.50
C HIS A 579 -12.12 -2.75 -19.41
N ALA A 580 -11.67 -1.52 -19.78
CA ALA A 580 -11.24 -0.51 -18.82
C ALA A 580 -11.73 0.89 -19.22
N ALA A 581 -12.29 1.60 -18.26
CA ALA A 581 -12.60 3.01 -18.30
C ALA A 581 -11.59 3.81 -17.46
N LYS A 582 -11.37 5.06 -17.85
CA LYS A 582 -10.51 5.99 -17.09
C LYS A 582 -11.09 6.23 -15.71
N ILE A 583 -10.28 6.03 -14.70
CA ILE A 583 -10.61 6.27 -13.28
C ILE A 583 -10.54 7.77 -12.95
N PRO A 584 -11.14 8.24 -11.82
CA PRO A 584 -11.15 9.66 -11.47
C PRO A 584 -9.75 10.29 -11.41
N ALA A 585 -8.76 9.62 -10.81
CA ALA A 585 -7.38 10.11 -10.76
C ALA A 585 -6.78 10.30 -12.16
N GLN A 586 -7.05 9.40 -13.11
CA GLN A 586 -6.61 9.53 -14.49
C GLN A 586 -7.29 10.72 -15.19
N LEU A 587 -8.59 10.88 -15.03
CA LEU A 587 -9.32 12.02 -15.61
C LEU A 587 -8.82 13.34 -15.03
N CYS A 588 -8.53 13.39 -13.74
CA CYS A 588 -7.92 14.55 -13.11
C CYS A 588 -6.57 14.89 -13.76
N TYR A 589 -5.68 13.91 -13.90
CA TYR A 589 -4.39 14.12 -14.56
C TYR A 589 -4.56 14.63 -16.00
N GLU A 590 -5.42 14.00 -16.78
CA GLU A 590 -5.62 14.35 -18.19
C GLU A 590 -6.17 15.77 -18.38
N ASN A 591 -7.06 16.21 -17.49
CA ASN A 591 -7.73 17.51 -17.56
C ASN A 591 -6.99 18.65 -16.84
N THR A 592 -5.96 18.36 -16.07
CA THR A 592 -5.15 19.36 -15.37
C THR A 592 -3.99 19.84 -16.26
N ALA A 593 -3.66 21.13 -16.16
CA ALA A 593 -2.56 21.72 -16.92
C ALA A 593 -1.21 21.06 -16.58
N LYS A 594 -0.40 20.88 -17.63
CA LYS A 594 0.92 20.22 -17.55
C LYS A 594 2.00 21.10 -18.16
N ASP A 595 3.22 20.90 -17.71
CA ASP A 595 4.41 21.42 -18.38
C ASP A 595 4.81 20.57 -19.61
N GLY A 596 5.92 20.93 -20.25
CA GLY A 596 6.45 20.22 -21.41
C GLY A 596 6.95 18.79 -21.10
N GLY A 597 7.15 18.42 -19.84
CA GLY A 597 7.55 17.10 -19.36
C GLY A 597 6.37 16.23 -18.95
N GLY A 598 5.15 16.76 -18.94
CA GLY A 598 3.94 16.06 -18.52
C GLY A 598 3.64 16.19 -17.01
N PHE A 599 4.41 16.95 -16.25
CA PHE A 599 4.16 17.20 -14.83
C PHE A 599 3.01 18.18 -14.64
N LEU A 600 2.13 17.89 -13.65
CA LEU A 600 1.05 18.81 -13.32
C LEU A 600 1.58 20.12 -12.77
N THR A 601 1.12 21.24 -13.29
CA THR A 601 1.51 22.58 -12.86
C THR A 601 0.55 23.19 -11.82
N ALA A 602 -0.66 22.65 -11.68
CA ALA A 602 -1.67 23.14 -10.77
C ALA A 602 -2.63 22.00 -10.40
N PHE A 603 -2.21 21.12 -9.47
CA PHE A 603 -3.09 20.09 -8.93
C PHE A 603 -3.94 20.66 -7.79
N ASP A 604 -5.22 20.30 -7.76
CA ASP A 604 -6.14 20.54 -6.65
C ASP A 604 -7.26 19.50 -6.71
N ALA A 605 -7.37 18.65 -5.71
CA ALA A 605 -8.35 17.59 -5.65
C ALA A 605 -9.79 18.11 -5.63
N ASP A 606 -10.04 19.27 -5.00
CA ASP A 606 -11.36 19.89 -4.96
C ASP A 606 -11.82 20.33 -6.35
N ALA A 607 -10.91 20.78 -7.19
CA ALA A 607 -11.18 21.10 -8.57
C ALA A 607 -11.38 19.84 -9.44
N CYS A 608 -10.60 18.78 -9.18
CA CYS A 608 -10.68 17.51 -9.91
C CYS A 608 -11.94 16.71 -9.60
N TYR A 609 -12.32 16.68 -8.33
CA TYR A 609 -13.37 15.79 -7.80
C TYR A 609 -14.56 16.61 -7.28
N ALA A 610 -15.16 17.44 -8.15
CA ALA A 610 -16.19 18.45 -7.80
C ALA A 610 -17.42 17.91 -7.05
N ALA A 611 -17.65 16.59 -7.05
CA ALA A 611 -18.68 15.97 -6.21
C ALA A 611 -18.37 16.12 -4.70
N ARG A 612 -17.11 16.37 -4.32
CA ARG A 612 -16.70 16.60 -2.93
C ARG A 612 -17.16 17.95 -2.37
N ALA A 613 -17.23 18.98 -3.21
CA ALA A 613 -17.63 20.33 -2.80
C ALA A 613 -19.10 20.39 -2.30
N ASN A 614 -19.91 19.38 -2.62
CA ASN A 614 -21.32 19.29 -2.23
C ASN A 614 -21.57 18.40 -1.00
N LEU A 615 -20.54 17.75 -0.44
CA LEU A 615 -20.64 17.02 0.81
C LEU A 615 -20.54 18.06 1.95
N GLY A 616 -21.66 18.38 2.57
CA GLY A 616 -21.68 19.28 3.72
C GLY A 616 -20.76 18.76 4.85
N PRO A 617 -20.44 19.60 5.85
CA PRO A 617 -19.42 19.33 6.87
C PRO A 617 -19.72 18.16 7.82
N THR A 618 -20.78 17.40 7.59
CA THR A 618 -21.26 16.32 8.47
C THR A 618 -21.22 14.92 7.84
N LYS A 619 -20.79 14.79 6.59
CA LYS A 619 -20.62 13.48 5.95
C LYS A 619 -19.15 13.24 5.66
N ASP A 620 -18.69 12.05 5.97
CA ASP A 620 -17.39 11.60 5.50
C ASP A 620 -17.37 11.51 3.96
N GLU A 621 -16.17 11.43 3.39
CA GLU A 621 -16.00 11.47 1.95
C GLU A 621 -16.56 10.24 1.24
N ASP A 622 -16.84 9.17 1.97
CA ASP A 622 -17.50 7.95 1.51
C ASP A 622 -19.03 8.05 1.63
N GLY A 623 -19.57 9.20 2.12
CA GLY A 623 -21.01 9.43 2.25
C GLY A 623 -21.67 8.70 3.42
N ARG A 624 -20.87 8.30 4.43
CA ARG A 624 -21.32 7.61 5.65
C ARG A 624 -21.67 8.54 6.78
#